data_f29c9ae9f5ae23d3008238af93e25ab3
#
_entry.id   f29c9ae9f5ae23d3008238af93e25ab3
#
_cell.length_a   1.000
_cell.length_b   1.000
_cell.length_c   1.000
_cell.angle_alpha   90.00
_cell.angle_beta   90.00
_cell.angle_gamma   90.00
#
_symmetry.space_group_name_H-M   'P 1'
#
loop_
_entity.id
_entity.type
_entity.pdbx_description
1 polymer ?
#
loop_
_entity_poly.entity_id
_entity_poly.type
_entity_poly.pdbx_seq_one_letter_code
_entity_poly.pdbx_strand_id
1 'polypeptide(L)'
;RDSVASRGLGDVYKRQGLKEVQRRDLIYEFLVRPPNLKYIPRIMEQVPDLRAVVDHIAKPAISEKKREPWLSDLGEVAKCGDLFCKISGMVTEADHLNWSVDELKPYVDDVLGLFDHDRLMFGTDWPVCTLAASYESVVQATKALLNDVSEEGKALILRDTAIDFYRLDVPKETGS
;
A
#
# COMPACT_ATOMS: atom_id res chain seq x y z
N ARG A 1 -12.61 -28.24 -14.50
CA ARG A 1 -13.98 -27.70 -14.34
C ARG A 1 -14.10 -27.14 -12.94
N ASP A 2 -13.69 -25.89 -12.74
CA ASP A 2 -14.00 -25.16 -11.51
C ASP A 2 -15.50 -24.85 -11.53
N SER A 3 -16.24 -25.54 -10.68
CA SER A 3 -17.69 -25.34 -10.59
C SER A 3 -17.97 -23.95 -9.99
N VAL A 4 -19.03 -23.29 -10.43
CA VAL A 4 -19.51 -22.01 -9.88
C VAL A 4 -19.71 -22.10 -8.35
N ALA A 5 -20.05 -23.30 -7.86
CA ALA A 5 -20.20 -23.60 -6.43
C ALA A 5 -18.88 -23.49 -5.64
N SER A 6 -17.74 -23.89 -6.23
CA SER A 6 -16.44 -23.79 -5.53
C SER A 6 -15.96 -22.35 -5.37
N ARG A 7 -16.30 -21.45 -6.32
CA ARG A 7 -16.00 -20.00 -6.22
C ARG A 7 -16.83 -19.33 -5.11
N GLY A 8 -18.12 -19.67 -5.02
CA GLY A 8 -19.00 -19.14 -3.97
C GLY A 8 -18.58 -19.56 -2.56
N LEU A 9 -18.18 -20.83 -2.37
CA LEU A 9 -17.67 -21.30 -1.08
C LEU A 9 -16.37 -20.57 -0.67
N GLY A 10 -15.41 -20.43 -1.61
CA GLY A 10 -14.16 -19.70 -1.35
C GLY A 10 -14.41 -18.26 -0.89
N ASP A 11 -15.37 -17.56 -1.47
CA ASP A 11 -15.73 -16.21 -1.10
C ASP A 11 -16.40 -16.13 0.29
N VAL A 12 -17.21 -17.11 0.65
CA VAL A 12 -17.83 -17.20 1.98
C VAL A 12 -16.78 -17.42 3.06
N TYR A 13 -15.85 -18.36 2.87
CA TYR A 13 -14.79 -18.62 3.86
C TYR A 13 -13.83 -17.44 3.99
N LYS A 14 -13.44 -16.78 2.92
CA LYS A 14 -12.62 -15.56 2.96
C LYS A 14 -13.32 -14.47 3.75
N ARG A 15 -14.60 -14.25 3.51
CA ARG A 15 -15.41 -13.25 4.23
C ARG A 15 -15.50 -13.57 5.73
N GLN A 16 -15.73 -14.83 6.07
CA GLN A 16 -15.75 -15.24 7.48
C GLN A 16 -14.40 -15.02 8.16
N GLY A 17 -13.29 -15.31 7.46
CA GLY A 17 -11.94 -15.02 7.93
C GLY A 17 -11.69 -13.54 8.18
N LEU A 18 -12.11 -12.66 7.26
CA LEU A 18 -11.96 -11.20 7.43
C LEU A 18 -12.82 -10.65 8.58
N LYS A 19 -14.03 -11.14 8.76
CA LYS A 19 -14.86 -10.80 9.93
C LYS A 19 -14.20 -11.23 11.24
N GLU A 20 -13.51 -12.35 11.25
CA GLU A 20 -12.77 -12.80 12.44
C GLU A 20 -11.53 -11.93 12.70
N VAL A 21 -10.83 -11.49 11.63
CA VAL A 21 -9.74 -10.50 11.72
C VAL A 21 -10.26 -9.20 12.35
N GLN A 22 -11.37 -8.67 11.82
CA GLN A 22 -12.03 -7.47 12.35
C GLN A 22 -12.45 -7.67 13.82
N ARG A 23 -13.13 -8.78 14.16
CA ARG A 23 -13.60 -9.07 15.52
C ARG A 23 -12.47 -9.12 16.56
N ARG A 24 -11.27 -9.53 16.13
CA ARG A 24 -10.07 -9.58 16.95
C ARG A 24 -9.27 -8.29 16.95
N ASP A 25 -9.75 -7.25 16.28
CA ASP A 25 -9.04 -5.98 16.09
C ASP A 25 -7.63 -6.16 15.49
N LEU A 26 -7.48 -7.17 14.61
CA LEU A 26 -6.25 -7.41 13.88
C LEU A 26 -6.22 -6.56 12.61
N ILE A 27 -5.02 -6.31 12.11
CA ILE A 27 -4.79 -5.62 10.85
C ILE A 27 -4.79 -6.62 9.71
N TYR A 28 -5.35 -6.22 8.56
CA TYR A 28 -5.28 -6.99 7.33
C TYR A 28 -4.49 -6.25 6.26
N GLU A 29 -3.46 -6.89 5.70
CA GLU A 29 -2.63 -6.34 4.64
C GLU A 29 -3.04 -6.95 3.29
N PHE A 30 -3.49 -6.09 2.37
CA PHE A 30 -3.84 -6.48 1.01
C PHE A 30 -2.58 -6.54 0.14
N LEU A 31 -1.89 -7.67 0.15
CA LEU A 31 -0.82 -7.94 -0.81
C LEU A 31 -1.44 -8.42 -2.12
N VAL A 32 -1.72 -7.49 -3.01
CA VAL A 32 -2.44 -7.74 -4.28
C VAL A 32 -1.67 -7.19 -5.47
N ARG A 33 -2.05 -7.65 -6.66
CA ARG A 33 -1.62 -7.10 -7.95
C ARG A 33 -2.79 -6.39 -8.64
N PRO A 34 -2.54 -5.52 -9.64
CA PRO A 34 -3.56 -4.69 -10.29
C PRO A 34 -4.87 -5.42 -10.64
N PRO A 35 -4.88 -6.63 -11.21
CA PRO A 35 -6.14 -7.30 -11.55
C PRO A 35 -7.06 -7.60 -10.36
N ASN A 36 -6.53 -7.55 -9.14
CA ASN A 36 -7.26 -7.87 -7.91
C ASN A 36 -7.76 -6.64 -7.15
N LEU A 37 -7.27 -5.42 -7.47
CA LEU A 37 -7.65 -4.17 -6.82
C LEU A 37 -9.17 -3.95 -6.82
N LYS A 38 -9.82 -4.17 -7.95
CA LYS A 38 -11.27 -4.00 -8.14
C LYS A 38 -12.16 -4.78 -7.17
N TYR A 39 -11.61 -5.76 -6.44
CA TYR A 39 -12.36 -6.54 -5.45
C TYR A 39 -12.31 -5.93 -4.05
N ILE A 40 -11.34 -5.05 -3.76
CA ILE A 40 -11.14 -4.47 -2.43
C ILE A 40 -12.34 -3.62 -1.98
N PRO A 41 -12.91 -2.70 -2.78
CA PRO A 41 -14.05 -1.91 -2.35
C PRO A 41 -15.22 -2.77 -1.87
N ARG A 42 -15.54 -3.83 -2.62
CA ARG A 42 -16.59 -4.78 -2.22
C ARG A 42 -16.27 -5.54 -0.92
N ILE A 43 -14.99 -5.81 -0.63
CA ILE A 43 -14.58 -6.43 0.62
C ILE A 43 -14.81 -5.45 1.77
N MET A 44 -14.38 -4.19 1.62
CA MET A 44 -14.55 -3.15 2.63
C MET A 44 -16.03 -2.87 2.93
N GLU A 45 -16.90 -2.85 1.92
CA GLU A 45 -18.35 -2.77 2.13
C GLU A 45 -18.92 -3.90 2.99
N GLN A 46 -18.36 -5.10 2.90
CA GLN A 46 -18.84 -6.29 3.63
C GLN A 46 -18.24 -6.44 5.03
N VAL A 47 -17.12 -5.74 5.28
CA VAL A 47 -16.38 -5.75 6.55
C VAL A 47 -15.92 -4.32 6.83
N PRO A 48 -16.85 -3.38 7.13
CA PRO A 48 -16.59 -1.93 7.09
C PRO A 48 -15.59 -1.46 8.17
N ASP A 49 -15.52 -2.13 9.31
CA ASP A 49 -14.61 -1.75 10.39
C ASP A 49 -13.27 -2.52 10.33
N LEU A 50 -12.96 -3.14 9.19
CA LEU A 50 -11.69 -3.84 9.01
C LEU A 50 -10.55 -2.82 8.90
N ARG A 51 -9.61 -2.86 9.86
CA ARG A 51 -8.37 -2.09 9.74
C ARG A 51 -7.49 -2.73 8.69
N ALA A 52 -7.33 -2.06 7.56
CA ALA A 52 -6.64 -2.64 6.42
C ALA A 52 -5.72 -1.64 5.71
N VAL A 53 -4.69 -2.18 5.08
CA VAL A 53 -3.75 -1.42 4.26
C VAL A 53 -3.45 -2.17 2.97
N VAL A 54 -3.28 -1.43 1.87
CA VAL A 54 -2.81 -1.98 0.60
C VAL A 54 -1.28 -1.93 0.58
N ASP A 55 -0.65 -3.10 0.42
CA ASP A 55 0.80 -3.19 0.33
C ASP A 55 1.33 -2.74 -1.03
N HIS A 56 2.48 -2.06 -1.01
CA HIS A 56 3.33 -1.79 -2.17
C HIS A 56 2.57 -1.11 -3.32
N ILE A 57 1.72 -0.12 -2.99
CA ILE A 57 0.84 0.57 -3.96
C ILE A 57 0.12 -0.40 -4.92
N ALA A 58 -0.16 -1.64 -4.46
CA ALA A 58 -0.73 -2.75 -5.23
C ALA A 58 0.11 -3.19 -6.45
N LYS A 59 1.43 -3.02 -6.40
CA LYS A 59 2.39 -3.57 -7.37
C LYS A 59 2.06 -3.24 -8.84
N PRO A 60 2.03 -1.95 -9.24
CA PRO A 60 1.82 -1.55 -10.63
C PRO A 60 2.95 -2.09 -11.53
N ALA A 61 2.66 -2.29 -12.81
CA ALA A 61 3.64 -2.75 -13.78
C ALA A 61 4.58 -1.60 -14.22
N ILE A 62 5.46 -1.16 -13.30
CA ILE A 62 6.35 0.00 -13.49
C ILE A 62 7.31 -0.24 -14.66
N SER A 63 7.95 -1.42 -14.72
CA SER A 63 8.87 -1.79 -15.81
C SER A 63 8.21 -1.77 -17.19
N GLU A 64 6.90 -1.96 -17.26
CA GLU A 64 6.14 -1.89 -18.51
C GLU A 64 5.57 -0.49 -18.78
N LYS A 65 5.80 0.48 -17.88
CA LYS A 65 5.25 1.85 -17.92
C LYS A 65 3.72 1.88 -18.05
N LYS A 66 3.05 0.87 -17.52
CA LYS A 66 1.60 0.74 -17.55
C LYS A 66 0.98 1.30 -16.28
N ARG A 67 0.10 2.29 -16.45
CA ARG A 67 -0.64 2.89 -15.34
C ARG A 67 -2.09 2.41 -15.26
N GLU A 68 -2.70 2.04 -16.39
CA GLU A 68 -4.05 1.49 -16.41
C GLU A 68 -4.06 -0.04 -16.53
N PRO A 69 -5.03 -0.73 -15.93
CA PRO A 69 -6.15 -0.22 -15.10
C PRO A 69 -5.80 0.06 -13.63
N TRP A 70 -4.50 -0.06 -13.24
CA TRP A 70 -4.05 0.11 -11.86
C TRP A 70 -4.50 1.45 -11.25
N LEU A 71 -4.31 2.55 -11.96
CA LEU A 71 -4.65 3.89 -11.48
C LEU A 71 -6.15 4.05 -11.23
N SER A 72 -6.97 3.65 -12.20
CA SER A 72 -8.43 3.71 -12.07
C SER A 72 -8.94 2.84 -10.93
N ASP A 73 -8.44 1.60 -10.81
CA ASP A 73 -8.85 0.66 -9.77
C ASP A 73 -8.36 1.11 -8.38
N LEU A 74 -7.15 1.67 -8.27
CA LEU A 74 -6.63 2.23 -7.01
C LEU A 74 -7.42 3.47 -6.58
N GLY A 75 -7.90 4.27 -7.54
CA GLY A 75 -8.79 5.40 -7.27
C GLY A 75 -10.11 4.98 -6.63
N GLU A 76 -10.69 3.84 -7.04
CA GLU A 76 -11.87 3.29 -6.37
C GLU A 76 -11.54 2.76 -4.95
N VAL A 77 -10.37 2.17 -4.79
CA VAL A 77 -9.87 1.72 -3.47
C VAL A 77 -9.66 2.90 -2.52
N ALA A 78 -9.11 4.02 -3.00
CA ALA A 78 -8.86 5.21 -2.19
C ALA A 78 -10.15 5.86 -1.64
N LYS A 79 -11.30 5.63 -2.28
CA LYS A 79 -12.62 6.08 -1.79
C LYS A 79 -13.11 5.32 -0.56
N CYS A 80 -12.50 4.19 -0.22
CA CYS A 80 -12.76 3.47 1.02
C CYS A 80 -12.05 4.22 2.16
N GLY A 81 -12.79 5.01 2.95
CA GLY A 81 -12.24 6.00 3.87
C GLY A 81 -11.25 5.48 4.92
N ASP A 82 -11.43 4.25 5.42
CA ASP A 82 -10.58 3.65 6.46
C ASP A 82 -9.49 2.73 5.89
N LEU A 83 -9.23 2.81 4.58
CA LEU A 83 -8.21 2.01 3.93
C LEU A 83 -6.93 2.83 3.69
N PHE A 84 -5.82 2.27 4.13
CA PHE A 84 -4.48 2.84 4.02
C PHE A 84 -3.72 2.28 2.84
N CYS A 85 -2.61 2.92 2.43
CA CYS A 85 -1.74 2.44 1.37
C CYS A 85 -0.27 2.61 1.74
N LYS A 86 0.56 1.61 1.42
CA LYS A 86 2.02 1.67 1.63
C LYS A 86 2.73 2.12 0.36
N ILE A 87 3.47 3.22 0.46
CA ILE A 87 4.47 3.63 -0.53
C ILE A 87 5.72 2.77 -0.28
N SER A 88 5.79 1.64 -0.97
CA SER A 88 6.83 0.62 -0.81
C SER A 88 6.89 -0.30 -2.03
N GLY A 89 7.89 -1.18 -2.12
CA GLY A 89 7.98 -2.26 -3.11
C GLY A 89 8.04 -1.82 -4.57
N MET A 90 8.34 -0.55 -4.86
CA MET A 90 8.30 -0.01 -6.22
C MET A 90 9.49 -0.46 -7.05
N VAL A 91 10.68 -0.51 -6.45
CA VAL A 91 11.91 -0.88 -7.16
C VAL A 91 11.87 -2.30 -7.71
N THR A 92 11.15 -3.21 -7.05
CA THR A 92 10.99 -4.61 -7.48
C THR A 92 9.94 -4.80 -8.57
N GLU A 93 9.12 -3.80 -8.85
CA GLU A 93 8.17 -3.79 -9.98
C GLU A 93 8.70 -2.97 -11.17
N ALA A 94 9.83 -2.28 -11.00
CA ALA A 94 10.58 -1.57 -12.04
C ALA A 94 11.66 -2.45 -12.69
N ASP A 95 12.50 -1.90 -13.56
CA ASP A 95 13.69 -2.61 -14.08
C ASP A 95 14.72 -2.75 -12.95
N HIS A 96 14.97 -3.98 -12.48
CA HIS A 96 15.86 -4.25 -11.37
C HIS A 96 17.29 -3.72 -11.52
N LEU A 97 17.76 -3.56 -12.75
CA LEU A 97 19.13 -3.13 -13.03
C LEU A 97 19.25 -1.64 -13.33
N ASN A 98 18.16 -1.00 -13.83
CA ASN A 98 18.23 0.34 -14.41
C ASN A 98 17.11 1.27 -13.94
N TRP A 99 16.39 0.96 -12.87
CA TRP A 99 15.35 1.83 -12.35
C TRP A 99 15.91 3.20 -11.93
N SER A 100 15.08 4.22 -11.95
CA SER A 100 15.42 5.57 -11.51
C SER A 100 14.27 6.19 -10.72
N VAL A 101 14.58 7.24 -9.95
CA VAL A 101 13.57 8.03 -9.22
C VAL A 101 12.54 8.61 -10.18
N ASP A 102 12.96 9.08 -11.35
CA ASP A 102 12.07 9.65 -12.37
C ASP A 102 11.08 8.61 -12.92
N GLU A 103 11.49 7.33 -13.01
CA GLU A 103 10.59 6.25 -13.44
C GLU A 103 9.54 5.93 -12.37
N LEU A 104 9.88 6.02 -11.09
CA LEU A 104 8.97 5.77 -9.97
C LEU A 104 8.03 6.94 -9.70
N LYS A 105 8.48 8.17 -9.99
CA LYS A 105 7.78 9.41 -9.61
C LYS A 105 6.32 9.47 -10.07
N PRO A 106 5.96 9.15 -11.32
CA PRO A 106 4.55 9.22 -11.75
C PRO A 106 3.60 8.34 -10.94
N TYR A 107 4.07 7.19 -10.45
CA TYR A 107 3.27 6.27 -9.63
C TYR A 107 3.09 6.79 -8.21
N VAL A 108 4.12 7.42 -7.65
CA VAL A 108 4.03 8.03 -6.32
C VAL A 108 3.15 9.28 -6.36
N ASP A 109 3.29 10.12 -7.40
CA ASP A 109 2.46 11.30 -7.60
C ASP A 109 0.96 10.91 -7.72
N ASP A 110 0.64 9.82 -8.43
CA ASP A 110 -0.72 9.29 -8.50
C ASP A 110 -1.24 8.89 -7.11
N VAL A 111 -0.43 8.17 -6.32
CA VAL A 111 -0.82 7.73 -4.97
C VAL A 111 -1.01 8.93 -4.04
N LEU A 112 -0.12 9.92 -4.09
CA LEU A 112 -0.24 11.17 -3.33
C LEU A 112 -1.47 12.00 -3.74
N GLY A 113 -1.91 11.87 -4.99
CA GLY A 113 -3.14 12.50 -5.48
C GLY A 113 -4.43 11.77 -5.11
N LEU A 114 -4.34 10.48 -4.78
CA LEU A 114 -5.49 9.63 -4.45
C LEU A 114 -5.77 9.52 -2.95
N PHE A 115 -4.72 9.54 -2.12
CA PHE A 115 -4.82 9.35 -0.68
C PHE A 115 -4.35 10.58 0.07
N ASP A 116 -5.04 10.93 1.15
CA ASP A 116 -4.54 11.90 2.12
C ASP A 116 -3.26 11.38 2.80
N HIS A 117 -2.36 12.26 3.21
CA HIS A 117 -1.05 11.88 3.73
C HIS A 117 -1.12 11.04 5.02
N ASP A 118 -2.17 11.22 5.81
CA ASP A 118 -2.46 10.46 7.03
C ASP A 118 -3.01 9.05 6.77
N ARG A 119 -3.23 8.69 5.50
CA ARG A 119 -3.57 7.34 5.04
C ARG A 119 -2.45 6.67 4.25
N LEU A 120 -1.29 7.33 4.16
CA LEU A 120 -0.11 6.81 3.50
C LEU A 120 0.97 6.46 4.50
N MET A 121 1.69 5.37 4.27
CA MET A 121 2.85 5.01 5.08
C MET A 121 3.98 4.46 4.23
N PHE A 122 5.21 4.79 4.60
CA PHE A 122 6.40 4.29 3.95
C PHE A 122 6.77 2.89 4.42
N GLY A 123 7.31 2.09 3.51
CA GLY A 123 7.97 0.82 3.80
C GLY A 123 9.10 0.57 2.82
N THR A 124 10.16 -0.11 3.25
CA THR A 124 11.30 -0.46 2.37
C THR A 124 11.07 -1.71 1.55
N ASP A 125 10.13 -2.57 1.96
CA ASP A 125 9.96 -3.93 1.42
C ASP A 125 11.21 -4.80 1.63
N TRP A 126 12.00 -4.49 2.68
CA TRP A 126 13.15 -5.33 3.03
C TRP A 126 12.68 -6.69 3.62
N PRO A 127 13.27 -7.84 3.25
CA PRO A 127 14.48 -7.98 2.42
C PRO A 127 14.20 -8.06 0.90
N VAL A 128 12.95 -8.05 0.44
CA VAL A 128 12.57 -8.23 -0.97
C VAL A 128 13.16 -7.13 -1.87
N CYS A 129 13.25 -5.90 -1.38
CA CYS A 129 13.85 -4.79 -2.12
C CYS A 129 15.29 -5.07 -2.58
N THR A 130 16.03 -5.97 -1.89
CA THR A 130 17.42 -6.31 -2.25
C THR A 130 17.56 -7.02 -3.59
N LEU A 131 16.46 -7.44 -4.20
CA LEU A 131 16.44 -7.91 -5.59
C LEU A 131 16.78 -6.80 -6.60
N ALA A 132 16.55 -5.54 -6.26
CA ALA A 132 16.69 -4.40 -7.17
C ALA A 132 17.47 -3.21 -6.56
N ALA A 133 17.58 -3.10 -5.25
CA ALA A 133 18.21 -1.96 -4.58
C ALA A 133 18.68 -2.30 -3.16
N SER A 134 19.68 -1.58 -2.64
CA SER A 134 19.99 -1.63 -1.22
C SER A 134 18.88 -0.96 -0.38
N TYR A 135 18.82 -1.28 0.91
CA TYR A 135 17.94 -0.61 1.87
C TYR A 135 18.11 0.91 1.80
N GLU A 136 19.36 1.38 1.86
CA GLU A 136 19.71 2.80 1.82
C GLU A 136 19.23 3.46 0.53
N SER A 137 19.39 2.79 -0.62
CA SER A 137 18.93 3.31 -1.92
C SER A 137 17.41 3.48 -1.95
N VAL A 138 16.64 2.54 -1.40
CA VAL A 138 15.17 2.66 -1.30
C VAL A 138 14.78 3.84 -0.43
N VAL A 139 15.43 4.02 0.73
CA VAL A 139 15.17 5.16 1.63
C VAL A 139 15.47 6.49 0.94
N GLN A 140 16.62 6.61 0.25
CA GLN A 140 17.00 7.85 -0.45
C GLN A 140 16.06 8.14 -1.63
N ALA A 141 15.69 7.11 -2.40
CA ALA A 141 14.73 7.27 -3.50
C ALA A 141 13.38 7.77 -2.98
N THR A 142 12.87 7.19 -1.89
CA THR A 142 11.59 7.62 -1.32
C THR A 142 11.66 9.06 -0.81
N LYS A 143 12.75 9.48 -0.14
CA LYS A 143 12.93 10.88 0.25
C LYS A 143 12.92 11.83 -0.94
N ALA A 144 13.58 11.45 -2.04
CA ALA A 144 13.58 12.23 -3.28
C ALA A 144 12.18 12.32 -3.92
N LEU A 145 11.42 11.22 -3.94
CA LEU A 145 10.04 11.16 -4.44
C LEU A 145 9.07 12.03 -3.64
N LEU A 146 9.32 12.20 -2.35
CA LEU A 146 8.51 13.03 -1.46
C LEU A 146 9.01 14.49 -1.35
N ASN A 147 9.97 14.91 -2.16
CA ASN A 147 10.60 16.23 -2.02
C ASN A 147 9.60 17.40 -2.07
N ASP A 148 8.56 17.29 -2.89
CA ASP A 148 7.53 18.32 -3.06
C ASP A 148 6.40 18.23 -2.01
N VAL A 149 6.42 17.25 -1.13
CA VAL A 149 5.46 17.09 -0.02
C VAL A 149 5.89 18.00 1.15
N SER A 150 4.93 18.60 1.84
CA SER A 150 5.20 19.41 3.03
C SER A 150 5.90 18.60 4.13
N GLU A 151 6.63 19.26 5.02
CA GLU A 151 7.32 18.57 6.13
C GLU A 151 6.34 17.82 7.05
N GLU A 152 5.15 18.37 7.26
CA GLU A 152 4.07 17.70 7.98
C GLU A 152 3.61 16.42 7.25
N GLY A 153 3.38 16.50 5.93
CA GLY A 153 3.03 15.33 5.12
C GLY A 153 4.13 14.27 5.09
N LYS A 154 5.41 14.68 5.04
CA LYS A 154 6.54 13.76 5.14
C LYS A 154 6.58 13.05 6.48
N ALA A 155 6.34 13.78 7.60
CA ALA A 155 6.30 13.18 8.93
C ALA A 155 5.20 12.11 9.03
N LEU A 156 4.00 12.40 8.52
CA LEU A 156 2.91 11.44 8.43
C LEU A 156 3.34 10.19 7.64
N ILE A 157 3.74 10.36 6.38
CA ILE A 157 4.06 9.25 5.48
C ILE A 157 5.23 8.39 5.99
N LEU A 158 6.29 9.04 6.50
CA LEU A 158 7.53 8.34 6.86
C LEU A 158 7.49 7.70 8.25
N ARG A 159 6.54 8.12 9.12
CA ARG A 159 6.53 7.69 10.52
C ARG A 159 5.14 7.62 11.15
N ASP A 160 4.45 8.76 11.25
CA ASP A 160 3.35 8.93 12.22
C ASP A 160 2.13 8.10 11.85
N THR A 161 1.77 8.01 10.57
CA THR A 161 0.69 7.14 10.09
C THR A 161 0.92 5.68 10.47
N ALA A 162 2.15 5.18 10.33
CA ALA A 162 2.46 3.79 10.71
C ALA A 162 2.37 3.59 12.23
N ILE A 163 2.81 4.56 13.03
CA ILE A 163 2.70 4.51 14.50
C ILE A 163 1.22 4.38 14.90
N ASP A 164 0.37 5.23 14.38
CA ASP A 164 -1.06 5.26 14.71
C ASP A 164 -1.78 4.01 14.19
N PHE A 165 -1.55 3.65 12.93
CA PHE A 165 -2.21 2.50 12.30
C PHE A 165 -1.87 1.19 12.99
N TYR A 166 -0.58 0.95 13.29
CA TYR A 166 -0.11 -0.26 13.96
C TYR A 166 -0.17 -0.17 15.48
N ARG A 167 -0.55 1.01 16.04
CA ARG A 167 -0.56 1.27 17.50
C ARG A 167 0.78 0.95 18.15
N LEU A 168 1.85 1.47 17.54
CA LEU A 168 3.20 1.21 18.01
C LEU A 168 3.50 2.02 19.28
N ASP A 169 4.06 1.36 20.29
CA ASP A 169 4.58 2.04 21.48
C ASP A 169 6.02 2.52 21.16
N VAL A 170 6.14 3.76 20.70
CA VAL A 170 7.43 4.39 20.42
C VAL A 170 7.79 5.34 21.54
N PRO A 171 9.03 5.31 22.05
CA PRO A 171 9.48 6.28 23.02
C PRO A 171 9.30 7.70 22.47
N LYS A 172 8.66 8.58 23.26
CA LYS A 172 8.65 10.01 22.93
C LYS A 172 10.10 10.49 22.94
N GLU A 173 10.54 11.06 21.83
CA GLU A 173 11.82 11.76 21.84
C GLU A 173 11.75 12.84 22.93
N THR A 174 12.50 12.64 24.01
CA THR A 174 12.74 13.69 24.98
C THR A 174 13.59 14.71 24.27
N GLY A 175 12.94 15.78 23.79
CA GLY A 175 13.62 16.91 23.15
C GLY A 175 14.76 17.41 24.04
N SER A 176 15.94 17.40 23.46
CA SER A 176 17.15 18.03 24.03
C SER A 176 17.19 19.47 23.60
#